data_92c5a1e5d8712a473418fc9340d09f81
#
_entry.id   92c5a1e5d8712a473418fc9340d09f81
#
_cell.length_a   1.000
_cell.length_b   1.000
_cell.length_c   1.000
_cell.angle_alpha   90.00
_cell.angle_beta   90.00
_cell.angle_gamma   90.00
#
_symmetry.space_group_name_H-M   'P 1'
#
loop_
_entity.id
_entity.type
_entity.pdbx_description
1 polymer ?
#
loop_
_entity_poly.entity_id
_entity_poly.type
_entity_poly.pdbx_seq_one_letter_code
_entity_poly.pdbx_strand_id
1 'polypeptide(L)'
;DPVCPAFPRSGICQKFRRLAPLFGYIERYLPGKETVTGIGAEPWHFRYVGFPHSVLITEKNMVLEEYMEYLREKTRNGHPLVFPNGRQQIEIFYIEPEQDGYAHAKLPENAPYLVSGTNTGGLVVSLWRNSHDQ
;
A
#
# COMPACT_ATOMS: atom_id res chain seq x y z
N ASP A 1 20.89 13.33 23.32
CA ASP A 1 20.47 12.96 21.97
C ASP A 1 19.53 11.77 22.01
N PRO A 2 18.36 11.89 21.42
CA PRO A 2 17.54 10.70 21.26
C PRO A 2 18.32 9.69 20.41
N VAL A 3 18.72 8.61 21.03
CA VAL A 3 19.37 7.53 20.29
C VAL A 3 18.34 6.93 19.39
N CYS A 4 18.51 7.11 18.08
CA CYS A 4 17.68 6.43 17.10
C CYS A 4 17.79 4.93 17.33
N PRO A 5 16.67 4.21 17.45
CA PRO A 5 16.73 2.78 17.68
C PRO A 5 17.49 2.10 16.56
N ALA A 6 18.49 1.30 16.89
CA ALA A 6 19.09 0.41 15.93
C ALA A 6 18.08 -0.71 15.68
N PHE A 7 17.65 -0.86 14.45
CA PHE A 7 16.80 -1.98 14.05
C PHE A 7 17.59 -2.80 13.01
N PRO A 8 18.50 -3.67 13.47
CA PRO A 8 19.45 -4.34 12.59
C PRO A 8 18.75 -5.32 11.62
N ARG A 9 19.39 -5.56 10.49
CA ARG A 9 18.89 -6.51 9.48
C ARG A 9 19.36 -7.94 9.80
N SER A 10 19.24 -8.32 11.07
CA SER A 10 19.64 -9.63 11.59
C SER A 10 18.78 -9.99 12.80
N GLY A 11 18.78 -11.27 13.18
CA GLY A 11 18.09 -11.75 14.37
C GLY A 11 16.60 -11.49 14.37
N ILE A 12 16.05 -11.18 15.54
CA ILE A 12 14.61 -10.97 15.73
C ILE A 12 14.07 -9.75 14.96
N CYS A 13 14.88 -8.71 14.81
CA CYS A 13 14.48 -7.53 14.05
C CYS A 13 14.29 -7.86 12.57
N GLN A 14 15.14 -8.71 12.01
CA GLN A 14 14.98 -9.14 10.63
C GLN A 14 13.77 -10.07 10.47
N LYS A 15 13.51 -10.91 11.45
CA LYS A 15 12.31 -11.75 11.47
C LYS A 15 11.05 -10.88 11.49
N PHE A 16 11.00 -9.86 12.33
CA PHE A 16 9.92 -8.89 12.38
C PHE A 16 9.74 -8.22 11.01
N ARG A 17 10.83 -7.75 10.40
CA ARG A 17 10.80 -7.07 9.10
C ARG A 17 10.21 -7.95 8.01
N ARG A 18 10.52 -9.24 8.00
CA ARG A 18 9.99 -10.19 7.02
C ARG A 18 8.51 -10.47 7.22
N LEU A 19 8.03 -10.48 8.47
CA LEU A 19 6.65 -10.76 8.79
C LEU A 19 5.74 -9.54 8.68
N ALA A 20 6.28 -8.36 8.87
CA ALA A 20 5.51 -7.11 8.92
C ALA A 20 4.56 -6.92 7.72
N PRO A 21 4.96 -7.17 6.47
CA PRO A 21 4.05 -7.02 5.32
C PRO A 21 2.84 -7.93 5.38
N LEU A 22 2.98 -9.13 5.93
CA LEU A 22 1.85 -10.07 6.06
C LEU A 22 0.77 -9.54 7.01
N PHE A 23 1.11 -8.60 7.88
CA PHE A 23 0.21 -7.98 8.85
C PHE A 23 -0.15 -6.53 8.50
N GLY A 24 0.17 -6.10 7.29
CA GLY A 24 -0.22 -4.79 6.81
C GLY A 24 0.78 -3.67 7.04
N TYR A 25 1.99 -3.96 7.49
CA TYR A 25 3.00 -2.96 7.81
C TYR A 25 4.12 -2.90 6.77
N ILE A 26 4.64 -1.70 6.53
CA ILE A 26 5.80 -1.48 5.69
C ILE A 26 6.91 -0.78 6.46
N GLU A 27 8.15 -1.00 6.05
CA GLU A 27 9.28 -0.15 6.42
C GLU A 27 9.10 1.18 5.68
N ARG A 28 8.89 2.27 6.42
CA ARG A 28 8.41 3.53 5.83
C ARG A 28 9.47 4.23 4.98
N TYR A 29 10.71 4.27 5.46
CA TYR A 29 11.80 5.00 4.84
C TYR A 29 12.96 4.08 4.53
N LEU A 30 13.03 3.65 3.28
CA LEU A 30 14.04 2.71 2.80
C LEU A 30 15.35 3.40 2.43
N PRO A 31 16.50 2.70 2.54
CA PRO A 31 17.76 3.21 1.99
C PRO A 31 17.64 3.50 0.50
N GLY A 32 18.28 4.58 0.05
CA GLY A 32 18.30 4.95 -1.36
C GLY A 32 17.03 5.64 -1.88
N LYS A 33 16.09 5.96 -1.00
CA LYS A 33 14.82 6.61 -1.37
C LYS A 33 14.70 8.05 -0.87
N GLU A 34 15.78 8.62 -0.36
CA GLU A 34 15.80 9.96 0.24
C GLU A 34 15.35 11.05 -0.72
N THR A 35 15.64 10.90 -2.01
CA THR A 35 15.21 11.87 -3.04
C THR A 35 13.71 11.83 -3.27
N VAL A 36 13.05 10.71 -2.99
CA VAL A 36 11.60 10.55 -3.15
C VAL A 36 10.86 11.00 -1.90
N THR A 37 11.31 10.54 -0.73
CA THR A 37 10.62 10.80 0.55
C THR A 37 11.02 12.10 1.22
N GLY A 38 12.22 12.61 0.92
CA GLY A 38 12.81 13.73 1.64
C GLY A 38 13.38 13.38 3.01
N ILE A 39 13.37 12.09 3.37
CA ILE A 39 13.77 11.60 4.69
C ILE A 39 14.78 10.47 4.52
N GLY A 40 15.87 10.49 5.28
CA GLY A 40 16.86 9.42 5.30
C GLY A 40 16.28 8.11 5.81
N ALA A 41 17.00 7.02 5.55
CA ALA A 41 16.54 5.69 5.93
C ALA A 41 16.28 5.58 7.44
N GLU A 42 15.14 5.02 7.79
CA GLU A 42 14.73 4.79 9.18
C GLU A 42 14.33 3.32 9.36
N PRO A 43 15.29 2.41 9.59
CA PRO A 43 15.00 0.97 9.66
C PRO A 43 14.06 0.56 10.79
N TRP A 44 13.86 1.42 11.78
CA TRP A 44 12.93 1.22 12.90
C TRP A 44 11.51 1.70 12.64
N HIS A 45 11.26 2.44 11.54
CA HIS A 45 9.99 3.10 11.30
C HIS A 45 9.11 2.24 10.41
N PHE A 46 8.07 1.65 11.01
CA PHE A 46 7.06 0.87 10.31
C PHE A 46 5.74 1.61 10.31
N ARG A 47 5.04 1.57 9.18
CA ARG A 47 3.73 2.19 9.02
C ARG A 47 2.72 1.15 8.60
N TYR A 48 1.53 1.20 9.21
CA TYR A 48 0.40 0.39 8.77
C TYR A 48 -0.21 0.99 7.50
N VAL A 49 -0.31 0.19 6.47
CA VAL A 49 -0.94 0.57 5.19
C VAL A 49 -2.00 -0.43 4.77
N GLY A 50 -2.13 -1.52 5.48
CA GLY A 50 -3.09 -2.58 5.21
C GLY A 50 -2.60 -3.61 4.19
N PHE A 51 -3.16 -4.81 4.28
CA PHE A 51 -2.97 -5.89 3.32
C PHE A 51 -3.98 -5.72 2.17
N PRO A 52 -3.66 -5.94 0.90
CA PRO A 52 -2.40 -6.47 0.39
C PRO A 52 -1.36 -5.41 0.00
N HIS A 53 -1.63 -4.14 0.25
CA HIS A 53 -0.74 -3.03 -0.13
C HIS A 53 0.66 -3.21 0.44
N SER A 54 0.74 -3.63 1.71
CA SER A 54 2.01 -3.87 2.40
C SER A 54 2.88 -4.91 1.71
N VAL A 55 2.26 -5.98 1.21
CA VAL A 55 2.97 -7.02 0.46
C VAL A 55 3.44 -6.50 -0.88
N LEU A 56 2.57 -5.81 -1.62
CA LEU A 56 2.91 -5.25 -2.94
C LEU A 56 4.05 -4.23 -2.84
N ILE A 57 3.96 -3.32 -1.89
CA ILE A 57 4.99 -2.30 -1.65
C ILE A 57 6.34 -2.96 -1.36
N THR A 58 6.34 -3.94 -0.48
CA THR A 58 7.57 -4.62 -0.05
C THR A 58 8.18 -5.45 -1.18
N GLU A 59 7.37 -6.21 -1.92
CA GLU A 59 7.85 -7.02 -3.04
C GLU A 59 8.45 -6.16 -4.16
N LYS A 60 7.91 -4.98 -4.38
CA LYS A 60 8.37 -4.07 -5.43
C LYS A 60 9.50 -3.14 -4.96
N ASN A 61 9.91 -3.26 -3.70
CA ASN A 61 10.91 -2.38 -3.09
C ASN A 61 10.57 -0.90 -3.29
N MET A 62 9.33 -0.56 -3.06
CA MET A 62 8.82 0.81 -3.16
C MET A 62 8.70 1.47 -1.79
N VAL A 63 8.70 2.79 -1.77
CA VAL A 63 8.16 3.57 -0.67
C VAL A 63 6.71 3.96 -0.98
N LEU A 64 5.99 4.45 0.02
CA LEU A 64 4.56 4.74 -0.11
C LEU A 64 4.25 5.70 -1.25
N GLU A 65 5.06 6.73 -1.42
CA GLU A 65 4.91 7.74 -2.48
C GLU A 65 4.98 7.10 -3.88
N GLU A 66 5.93 6.19 -4.09
CA GLU A 66 6.08 5.47 -5.35
C GLU A 66 4.91 4.52 -5.61
N TYR A 67 4.41 3.87 -4.55
CA TYR A 67 3.28 2.95 -4.66
C TYR A 67 1.99 3.68 -5.05
N MET A 68 1.74 4.85 -4.50
CA MET A 68 0.56 5.65 -4.85
C MET A 68 0.58 6.03 -6.32
N GLU A 69 1.73 6.45 -6.85
CA GLU A 69 1.86 6.77 -8.26
C GLU A 69 1.74 5.51 -9.14
N TYR A 70 2.29 4.39 -8.68
CA TYR A 70 2.15 3.11 -9.37
C TYR A 70 0.67 2.69 -9.49
N LEU A 71 -0.11 2.76 -8.41
CA LEU A 71 -1.54 2.46 -8.44
C LEU A 71 -2.30 3.40 -9.38
N ARG A 72 -2.00 4.67 -9.30
CA ARG A 72 -2.62 5.69 -10.13
C ARG A 72 -2.43 5.39 -11.61
N GLU A 73 -1.20 5.08 -12.02
CA GLU A 73 -0.88 4.74 -13.41
C GLU A 73 -1.53 3.43 -13.85
N LYS A 74 -1.44 2.40 -13.02
CA LYS A 74 -1.94 1.06 -13.38
C LYS A 74 -3.46 0.97 -13.45
N THR A 75 -4.18 1.83 -12.73
CA THR A 75 -5.64 1.78 -12.67
C THR A 75 -6.31 2.96 -13.37
N ARG A 76 -5.56 3.76 -14.09
CA ARG A 76 -6.02 4.98 -14.78
C ARG A 76 -7.21 4.75 -15.71
N ASN A 77 -7.24 3.61 -16.37
CA ASN A 77 -8.27 3.27 -17.36
C ASN A 77 -9.48 2.54 -16.73
N GLY A 78 -9.63 2.56 -15.41
CA GLY A 78 -10.70 1.87 -14.70
C GLY A 78 -10.50 0.36 -14.55
N HIS A 79 -9.34 -0.16 -14.95
CA HIS A 79 -8.98 -1.56 -14.73
C HIS A 79 -8.29 -1.72 -13.38
N PRO A 80 -8.70 -2.70 -12.57
CA PRO A 80 -8.07 -2.90 -11.28
C PRO A 80 -6.66 -3.49 -11.38
N LEU A 81 -5.84 -3.20 -10.40
CA LEU A 81 -4.70 -4.03 -10.09
C LEU A 81 -5.23 -5.23 -9.31
N VAL A 82 -4.95 -6.45 -9.77
CA VAL A 82 -5.47 -7.67 -9.16
C VAL A 82 -4.40 -8.37 -8.33
N PHE A 83 -4.72 -8.63 -7.08
CA PHE A 83 -3.86 -9.38 -6.17
C PHE A 83 -4.53 -10.74 -5.88
N PRO A 84 -3.92 -11.86 -6.32
CA PRO A 84 -4.46 -13.19 -6.03
C PRO A 84 -4.36 -13.50 -4.53
N ASN A 85 -5.43 -14.02 -3.95
CA ASN A 85 -5.50 -14.34 -2.53
C ASN A 85 -6.26 -15.65 -2.31
N GLY A 86 -5.62 -16.78 -2.61
CA GLY A 86 -6.25 -18.09 -2.52
C GLY A 86 -7.40 -18.24 -3.51
N ARG A 87 -8.60 -18.55 -3.00
CA ARG A 87 -9.83 -18.66 -3.82
C ARG A 87 -10.47 -17.31 -4.12
N GLN A 88 -9.91 -16.26 -3.57
CA GLN A 88 -10.36 -14.89 -3.80
C GLN A 88 -9.32 -14.13 -4.60
N GLN A 89 -9.72 -12.99 -5.08
CA GLN A 89 -8.81 -11.96 -5.58
C GLN A 89 -9.18 -10.63 -4.95
N ILE A 90 -8.19 -9.77 -4.81
CA ILE A 90 -8.38 -8.42 -4.30
C ILE A 90 -8.15 -7.48 -5.47
N GLU A 91 -9.17 -6.72 -5.82
CA GLU A 91 -9.10 -5.70 -6.88
C GLU A 91 -8.82 -4.35 -6.25
N ILE A 92 -7.79 -3.68 -6.74
CA ILE A 92 -7.33 -2.41 -6.17
C ILE A 92 -7.48 -1.32 -7.23
N PHE A 93 -8.09 -0.21 -6.83
CA PHE A 93 -8.27 0.97 -7.68
C PHE A 93 -7.74 2.22 -7.00
N TYR A 94 -7.15 3.10 -7.77
CA TYR A 94 -6.92 4.48 -7.37
C TYR A 94 -8.02 5.34 -8.01
N ILE A 95 -8.71 6.13 -7.21
CA ILE A 95 -9.78 7.02 -7.65
C ILE A 95 -9.29 8.45 -7.54
N GLU A 96 -9.22 9.13 -8.69
CA GLU A 96 -8.83 10.54 -8.75
C GLU A 96 -9.91 11.44 -8.15
N PRO A 97 -9.53 12.56 -7.50
CA PRO A 97 -10.51 13.57 -7.16
C PRO A 97 -11.09 14.23 -8.42
N GLU A 98 -12.35 14.55 -8.38
CA GLU A 98 -13.03 15.28 -9.45
C GLU A 98 -12.85 16.80 -9.31
N GLN A 99 -13.51 17.57 -10.19
CA GLN A 99 -13.39 19.03 -10.21
C GLN A 99 -13.87 19.69 -8.93
N ASP A 100 -14.77 19.04 -8.19
CA ASP A 100 -15.26 19.51 -6.89
C ASP A 100 -14.23 19.32 -5.75
N GLY A 101 -13.10 18.68 -6.02
CA GLY A 101 -12.05 18.38 -5.06
C GLY A 101 -12.27 17.10 -4.27
N TYR A 102 -13.33 16.35 -4.57
CA TYR A 102 -13.65 15.08 -3.91
C TYR A 102 -13.53 13.91 -4.86
N ALA A 103 -13.09 12.77 -4.34
CA ALA A 103 -13.09 11.53 -5.08
C ALA A 103 -14.39 10.76 -4.79
N HIS A 104 -14.98 10.17 -5.83
CA HIS A 104 -16.24 9.45 -5.75
C HIS A 104 -16.04 8.02 -6.27
N ALA A 105 -16.44 7.03 -5.49
CA ALA A 105 -16.36 5.64 -5.86
C ALA A 105 -17.73 4.98 -5.78
N LYS A 106 -18.08 4.21 -6.82
CA LYS A 106 -19.24 3.32 -6.78
C LYS A 106 -18.77 1.97 -6.25
N LEU A 107 -19.35 1.54 -5.15
CA LEU A 107 -18.98 0.30 -4.48
C LEU A 107 -20.06 -0.74 -4.69
N PRO A 108 -19.70 -2.03 -4.93
CA PRO A 108 -20.68 -3.09 -5.04
C PRO A 108 -21.34 -3.38 -3.68
N GLU A 109 -22.61 -3.75 -3.71
CA GLU A 109 -23.35 -4.08 -2.49
C GLU A 109 -22.99 -5.45 -1.93
N ASN A 110 -22.42 -6.32 -2.76
CA ASN A 110 -22.24 -7.74 -2.46
C ASN A 110 -20.77 -8.16 -2.30
N ALA A 111 -19.85 -7.25 -2.17
CA ALA A 111 -18.43 -7.55 -1.98
C ALA A 111 -17.87 -6.74 -0.82
N PRO A 112 -17.09 -7.36 0.07
CA PRO A 112 -16.36 -6.60 1.09
C PRO A 112 -15.37 -5.64 0.46
N TYR A 113 -15.21 -4.48 1.06
CA TYR A 113 -14.30 -3.45 0.55
C TYR A 113 -13.65 -2.67 1.68
N LEU A 114 -12.51 -2.05 1.36
CA LEU A 114 -11.88 -1.03 2.19
C LEU A 114 -11.62 0.21 1.33
N VAL A 115 -11.77 1.37 1.94
CA VAL A 115 -11.50 2.66 1.30
C VAL A 115 -10.57 3.46 2.18
N SER A 116 -9.49 3.98 1.59
CA SER A 116 -8.52 4.85 2.26
C SER A 116 -8.34 6.13 1.48
N GLY A 117 -8.34 7.26 2.19
CA GLY A 117 -7.98 8.55 1.59
C GLY A 117 -6.47 8.66 1.36
N THR A 118 -6.10 9.44 0.36
CA THR A 118 -4.70 9.79 0.09
C THR A 118 -4.43 11.25 0.45
N ASN A 119 -3.15 11.62 0.58
CA ASN A 119 -2.76 12.99 0.89
C ASN A 119 -3.07 13.98 -0.25
N THR A 120 -3.42 13.48 -1.43
CA THR A 120 -3.69 14.28 -2.61
C THR A 120 -5.18 14.36 -2.96
N GLY A 121 -6.06 13.95 -2.04
CA GLY A 121 -7.51 13.99 -2.23
C GLY A 121 -8.10 12.79 -2.94
N GLY A 122 -7.28 11.86 -3.43
CA GLY A 122 -7.74 10.62 -4.04
C GLY A 122 -8.16 9.56 -3.03
N LEU A 123 -8.71 8.47 -3.54
CA LEU A 123 -9.07 7.30 -2.73
C LEU A 123 -8.37 6.05 -3.27
N VAL A 124 -7.99 5.16 -2.36
CA VAL A 124 -7.59 3.79 -2.71
C VAL A 124 -8.70 2.85 -2.26
N VAL A 125 -9.25 2.10 -3.19
CA VAL A 125 -10.34 1.15 -2.95
C VAL A 125 -9.81 -0.26 -3.17
N SER A 126 -10.09 -1.14 -2.22
CA SER A 126 -9.77 -2.58 -2.32
C SER A 126 -11.06 -3.36 -2.20
N LEU A 127 -11.32 -4.26 -3.15
CA LEU A 127 -12.51 -5.11 -3.21
C LEU A 127 -12.10 -6.57 -3.16
N TRP A 128 -12.72 -7.33 -2.26
CA TRP A 128 -12.52 -8.78 -2.17
C TRP A 128 -13.59 -9.49 -2.99
N ARG A 129 -13.15 -10.25 -3.99
CA ARG A 129 -14.05 -11.01 -4.86
C ARG A 129 -13.66 -12.48 -4.90
N ASN A 130 -14.62 -13.34 -5.09
CA ASN A 130 -14.34 -14.73 -5.42
C ASN A 130 -13.79 -14.81 -6.84
N SER A 131 -12.77 -15.65 -7.06
CA SER A 131 -12.10 -15.76 -8.36
C SER A 131 -13.02 -16.25 -9.50
N HIS A 132 -14.21 -16.74 -9.17
CA HIS A 132 -15.20 -17.24 -10.14
C HIS A 132 -16.31 -16.23 -10.47
N ASP A 133 -16.31 -15.06 -9.81
CA ASP A 133 -17.33 -14.01 -9.98
C ASP A 133 -16.92 -13.01 -11.06
N GLN A 134 -16.55 -13.53 -12.24
CA GLN A 134 -16.23 -12.69 -13.39
C GLN A 134 -17.39 -12.57 -14.35
#